data_05ef485e5022a46e5daa5ca2242657ac
#
_entry.id   05ef485e5022a46e5daa5ca2242657ac
#
_cell.length_a   1.000
_cell.length_b   1.000
_cell.length_c   1.000
_cell.angle_alpha   90.00
_cell.angle_beta   90.00
_cell.angle_gamma   90.00
#
_symmetry.space_group_name_H-M   'P 1'
#
loop_
_entity.id
_entity.type
_entity.pdbx_description
1 polymer ?
#
loop_
_entity_poly.entity_id
_entity_poly.type
_entity_poly.pdbx_seq_one_letter_code
_entity_poly.pdbx_strand_id
1 'polypeptide(L)'
;FALIGYLVTPFFVRLLGFIGLSFEKNLETLSWHDISVALAGLIAGLIVANLAALPFADLPVVGSYLAVLLNVVIGYLGATLFLKRKEEIHGMWSSIGGLKQRFSIRGKRTKESGDNALTELAIEPGNERLAVKLLDTSVIIDGRILEIAATGFLEGPFILPRFILNELQTIADSSDPTRRTKGRRGLDIINELRQLSDVSVQILEVTLKDFDVGSVDEGLVALAKELAAKVVTTDYNLNKIAQIQGVSVLNVNELANALKPSLLPGESITVDVLREGKEPQQGVGYLD
;
A
#
# COMPACT_ATOMS: atom_id res chain seq x y z
N PHE A 1 -13.57 -3.62 -57.72
CA PHE A 1 -12.60 -3.57 -56.59
C PHE A 1 -11.91 -2.20 -56.50
N ALA A 2 -11.41 -1.62 -57.60
CA ALA A 2 -10.72 -0.31 -57.60
C ALA A 2 -11.63 0.85 -57.10
N LEU A 3 -12.92 0.81 -57.42
CA LEU A 3 -13.89 1.85 -57.03
C LEU A 3 -14.18 1.84 -55.51
N ILE A 4 -14.25 0.66 -54.90
CA ILE A 4 -14.43 0.51 -53.41
C ILE A 4 -13.18 0.96 -52.70
N GLY A 5 -11.98 0.62 -53.16
CA GLY A 5 -10.72 1.08 -52.62
C GLY A 5 -10.59 2.60 -52.67
N TYR A 6 -10.95 3.22 -53.79
CA TYR A 6 -10.90 4.68 -54.00
C TYR A 6 -11.84 5.45 -53.03
N LEU A 7 -13.02 4.90 -52.73
CA LEU A 7 -13.98 5.49 -51.82
C LEU A 7 -13.62 5.32 -50.34
N VAL A 8 -13.01 4.20 -49.99
CA VAL A 8 -12.69 3.85 -48.59
C VAL A 8 -11.35 4.48 -48.12
N THR A 9 -10.37 4.61 -49.04
CA THR A 9 -9.05 5.18 -48.72
C THR A 9 -9.09 6.57 -48.07
N PRO A 10 -9.81 7.59 -48.59
CA PRO A 10 -9.85 8.93 -48.01
C PRO A 10 -10.50 8.95 -46.60
N PHE A 11 -11.48 8.07 -46.38
CA PHE A 11 -12.09 7.92 -45.07
C PHE A 11 -11.08 7.33 -44.05
N PHE A 12 -10.32 6.34 -44.47
CA PHE A 12 -9.30 5.67 -43.65
C PHE A 12 -8.15 6.64 -43.30
N VAL A 13 -7.68 7.45 -44.26
CA VAL A 13 -6.64 8.46 -44.05
C VAL A 13 -7.10 9.55 -43.08
N ARG A 14 -8.36 9.99 -43.17
CA ARG A 14 -8.93 10.96 -42.22
C ARG A 14 -9.10 10.38 -40.82
N LEU A 15 -9.52 9.14 -40.70
CA LEU A 15 -9.64 8.44 -39.41
C LEU A 15 -8.29 8.29 -38.71
N LEU A 16 -7.25 7.86 -39.46
CA LEU A 16 -5.89 7.74 -38.95
C LEU A 16 -5.31 9.10 -38.57
N GLY A 17 -5.56 10.13 -39.36
CA GLY A 17 -5.14 11.51 -39.05
C GLY A 17 -5.80 12.05 -37.78
N PHE A 18 -7.09 11.80 -37.57
CA PHE A 18 -7.80 12.22 -36.36
C PHE A 18 -7.29 11.50 -35.11
N ILE A 19 -7.01 10.18 -35.23
CA ILE A 19 -6.42 9.39 -34.15
C ILE A 19 -4.99 9.87 -33.84
N GLY A 20 -4.17 10.14 -34.87
CA GLY A 20 -2.79 10.63 -34.70
C GLY A 20 -2.71 11.98 -33.99
N LEU A 21 -3.54 12.95 -34.39
CA LEU A 21 -3.60 14.28 -33.78
C LEU A 21 -4.12 14.26 -32.33
N SER A 22 -5.04 13.32 -32.03
CA SER A 22 -5.53 13.14 -30.66
C SER A 22 -4.49 12.47 -29.75
N PHE A 23 -3.62 11.64 -30.33
CA PHE A 23 -2.56 10.97 -29.61
C PHE A 23 -1.38 11.91 -29.31
N GLU A 24 -1.00 12.77 -30.26
CA GLU A 24 0.11 13.71 -30.13
C GLU A 24 -0.12 14.75 -29.01
N LYS A 25 -1.34 15.24 -28.85
CA LYS A 25 -1.72 16.20 -27.79
C LYS A 25 -1.65 15.62 -26.38
N ASN A 26 -1.78 14.31 -26.22
CA ASN A 26 -1.79 13.65 -24.93
C ASN A 26 -0.42 13.07 -24.54
N LEU A 27 0.50 12.88 -25.49
CA LEU A 27 1.81 12.25 -25.23
C LEU A 27 2.75 13.12 -24.38
N GLU A 28 2.68 14.44 -24.46
CA GLU A 28 3.57 15.35 -23.71
C GLU A 28 3.29 15.38 -22.20
N THR A 29 2.14 14.86 -21.75
CA THR A 29 1.73 14.86 -20.34
C THR A 29 1.67 13.48 -19.70
N LEU A 30 1.98 12.41 -20.45
CA LEU A 30 1.86 11.04 -19.97
C LEU A 30 3.10 10.60 -19.19
N SER A 31 2.89 10.11 -17.98
CA SER A 31 3.90 9.41 -17.18
C SER A 31 4.28 8.08 -17.85
N TRP A 32 5.49 7.57 -17.60
CA TRP A 32 5.92 6.21 -18.03
C TRP A 32 4.92 5.14 -17.62
N HIS A 33 4.29 5.30 -16.48
CA HIS A 33 3.24 4.40 -15.98
C HIS A 33 1.98 4.45 -16.87
N ASP A 34 1.55 5.65 -17.30
CA ASP A 34 0.38 5.81 -18.17
C ASP A 34 0.61 5.18 -19.55
N ILE A 35 1.84 5.22 -20.05
CA ILE A 35 2.23 4.57 -21.31
C ILE A 35 2.10 3.05 -21.19
N SER A 36 2.53 2.45 -20.08
CA SER A 36 2.43 1.01 -19.85
C SER A 36 0.97 0.54 -19.74
N VAL A 37 0.12 1.33 -19.08
CA VAL A 37 -1.33 1.06 -18.97
C VAL A 37 -2.02 1.18 -20.32
N ALA A 38 -1.68 2.22 -21.12
CA ALA A 38 -2.20 2.39 -22.48
C ALA A 38 -1.80 1.23 -23.41
N LEU A 39 -0.56 0.78 -23.30
CA LEU A 39 -0.05 -0.36 -24.06
C LEU A 39 -0.78 -1.66 -23.71
N ALA A 40 -1.01 -1.91 -22.43
CA ALA A 40 -1.78 -3.06 -21.97
C ALA A 40 -3.23 -3.01 -22.49
N GLY A 41 -3.87 -1.83 -22.46
CA GLY A 41 -5.20 -1.61 -23.02
C GLY A 41 -5.26 -1.80 -24.55
N LEU A 42 -4.23 -1.36 -25.26
CA LEU A 42 -4.09 -1.58 -26.70
C LEU A 42 -3.99 -3.06 -27.03
N ILE A 43 -3.14 -3.81 -26.31
CA ILE A 43 -2.98 -5.26 -26.51
C ILE A 43 -4.30 -5.98 -26.24
N ALA A 44 -4.97 -5.68 -25.14
CA ALA A 44 -6.27 -6.27 -24.81
C ALA A 44 -7.32 -5.94 -25.88
N GLY A 45 -7.36 -4.69 -26.34
CA GLY A 45 -8.23 -4.24 -27.43
C GLY A 45 -7.98 -4.98 -28.75
N LEU A 46 -6.71 -5.19 -29.12
CA LEU A 46 -6.34 -5.94 -30.34
C LEU A 46 -6.74 -7.42 -30.25
N ILE A 47 -6.63 -8.04 -29.07
CA ILE A 47 -7.09 -9.42 -28.88
C ILE A 47 -8.61 -9.52 -29.11
N VAL A 48 -9.39 -8.60 -28.51
CA VAL A 48 -10.84 -8.54 -28.68
C VAL A 48 -11.23 -8.25 -30.14
N ALA A 49 -10.52 -7.32 -30.78
CA ALA A 49 -10.75 -6.97 -32.19
C ALA A 49 -10.53 -8.18 -33.12
N ASN A 50 -9.47 -8.93 -32.87
CA ASN A 50 -9.14 -10.12 -33.65
C ASN A 50 -10.19 -11.23 -33.48
N LEU A 51 -10.65 -11.42 -32.22
CA LEU A 51 -11.76 -12.35 -31.94
C LEU A 51 -13.06 -11.92 -32.65
N ALA A 52 -13.38 -10.63 -32.60
CA ALA A 52 -14.56 -10.04 -33.23
C ALA A 52 -14.50 -10.11 -34.78
N ALA A 53 -13.30 -10.14 -35.36
CA ALA A 53 -13.09 -10.24 -36.79
C ALA A 53 -13.28 -11.68 -37.35
N LEU A 54 -13.19 -12.72 -36.52
CA LEU A 54 -13.28 -14.12 -36.93
C LEU A 54 -14.54 -14.46 -37.75
N PRO A 55 -15.76 -14.03 -37.39
CA PRO A 55 -16.97 -14.34 -38.16
C PRO A 55 -16.98 -13.74 -39.56
N PHE A 56 -16.15 -12.74 -39.83
CA PHE A 56 -16.07 -12.02 -41.10
C PHE A 56 -14.88 -12.45 -41.96
N ALA A 57 -14.05 -13.38 -41.48
CA ALA A 57 -12.83 -13.81 -42.18
C ALA A 57 -13.13 -14.45 -43.53
N ASP A 58 -14.28 -15.14 -43.68
CA ASP A 58 -14.67 -15.83 -44.89
C ASP A 58 -15.30 -14.94 -45.96
N LEU A 59 -15.49 -13.62 -45.66
CA LEU A 59 -16.06 -12.71 -46.64
C LEU A 59 -14.98 -12.23 -47.62
N PRO A 60 -15.10 -12.55 -48.92
CA PRO A 60 -14.09 -12.19 -49.90
C PRO A 60 -14.01 -10.63 -50.00
N VAL A 61 -12.81 -10.09 -49.89
CA VAL A 61 -12.46 -8.65 -50.00
C VAL A 61 -12.95 -7.79 -48.82
N VAL A 62 -14.21 -7.89 -48.42
CA VAL A 62 -14.78 -7.06 -47.34
C VAL A 62 -14.24 -7.45 -45.96
N GLY A 63 -14.00 -8.75 -45.75
CA GLY A 63 -13.51 -9.27 -44.46
C GLY A 63 -12.16 -8.65 -44.03
N SER A 64 -11.21 -8.55 -44.98
CA SER A 64 -9.89 -7.97 -44.68
C SER A 64 -9.96 -6.49 -44.31
N TYR A 65 -10.79 -5.68 -45.00
CA TYR A 65 -10.96 -4.25 -44.65
C TYR A 65 -11.69 -4.08 -43.31
N LEU A 66 -12.69 -4.92 -43.04
CA LEU A 66 -13.43 -4.89 -41.79
C LEU A 66 -12.56 -5.30 -40.60
N ALA A 67 -11.69 -6.30 -40.76
CA ALA A 67 -10.75 -6.72 -39.74
C ALA A 67 -9.75 -5.60 -39.37
N VAL A 68 -9.21 -4.89 -40.37
CA VAL A 68 -8.31 -3.74 -40.11
C VAL A 68 -9.07 -2.62 -39.43
N LEU A 69 -10.28 -2.30 -39.85
CA LEU A 69 -11.11 -1.28 -39.22
C LEU A 69 -11.40 -1.60 -37.74
N LEU A 70 -11.80 -2.84 -37.44
CA LEU A 70 -12.07 -3.32 -36.09
C LEU A 70 -10.81 -3.24 -35.21
N ASN A 71 -9.66 -3.64 -35.73
CA ASN A 71 -8.40 -3.56 -35.00
C ASN A 71 -8.03 -2.11 -34.61
N VAL A 72 -8.19 -1.16 -35.54
CA VAL A 72 -7.90 0.24 -35.27
C VAL A 72 -8.88 0.83 -34.24
N VAL A 73 -10.20 0.60 -34.43
CA VAL A 73 -11.23 1.19 -33.57
C VAL A 73 -11.20 0.57 -32.16
N ILE A 74 -11.19 -0.76 -32.06
CA ILE A 74 -11.23 -1.45 -30.78
C ILE A 74 -9.87 -1.34 -30.06
N GLY A 75 -8.75 -1.33 -30.77
CA GLY A 75 -7.43 -1.05 -30.19
C GLY A 75 -7.34 0.34 -29.55
N TYR A 76 -7.82 1.37 -30.28
CA TYR A 76 -7.88 2.74 -29.74
C TYR A 76 -8.83 2.84 -28.52
N LEU A 77 -10.01 2.25 -28.61
CA LEU A 77 -10.95 2.19 -27.49
C LEU A 77 -10.35 1.47 -26.28
N GLY A 78 -9.64 0.37 -26.49
CA GLY A 78 -8.95 -0.36 -25.43
C GLY A 78 -7.92 0.53 -24.71
N ALA A 79 -7.05 1.19 -25.46
CA ALA A 79 -6.05 2.08 -24.89
C ALA A 79 -6.68 3.23 -24.09
N THR A 80 -7.73 3.88 -24.63
CA THR A 80 -8.41 5.02 -23.97
C THR A 80 -9.21 4.61 -22.74
N LEU A 81 -9.89 3.46 -22.77
CA LEU A 81 -10.62 2.93 -21.61
C LEU A 81 -9.70 2.57 -20.46
N PHE A 82 -8.55 1.96 -20.74
CA PHE A 82 -7.57 1.62 -19.73
C PHE A 82 -6.94 2.87 -19.10
N LEU A 83 -6.62 3.89 -19.89
CA LEU A 83 -6.15 5.17 -19.37
C LEU A 83 -7.20 5.87 -18.50
N LYS A 84 -8.46 5.86 -18.90
CA LYS A 84 -9.55 6.56 -18.21
C LYS A 84 -9.95 5.87 -16.89
N ARG A 85 -9.77 4.53 -16.81
CA ARG A 85 -10.09 3.72 -15.62
C ARG A 85 -8.85 3.21 -14.90
N LYS A 86 -7.72 3.90 -15.02
CA LYS A 86 -6.44 3.48 -14.43
C LYS A 86 -6.55 3.18 -12.92
N GLU A 87 -7.34 3.95 -12.17
CA GLU A 87 -7.51 3.77 -10.72
C GLU A 87 -8.29 2.49 -10.36
N GLU A 88 -9.33 2.14 -11.14
CA GLU A 88 -10.07 0.89 -10.94
C GLU A 88 -9.26 -0.34 -11.35
N ILE A 89 -8.43 -0.20 -12.39
CA ILE A 89 -7.60 -1.28 -12.92
C ILE A 89 -6.44 -1.59 -11.96
N HIS A 90 -5.88 -0.58 -11.28
CA HIS A 90 -4.87 -0.79 -10.23
C HIS A 90 -5.39 -1.68 -9.09
N GLY A 91 -6.63 -1.47 -8.63
CA GLY A 91 -7.28 -2.33 -7.64
C GLY A 91 -7.49 -3.78 -8.11
N MET A 92 -7.74 -3.98 -9.40
CA MET A 92 -7.93 -5.31 -9.99
C MET A 92 -6.60 -6.05 -10.22
N TRP A 93 -5.53 -5.35 -10.59
CA TRP A 93 -4.19 -5.94 -10.79
C TRP A 93 -3.56 -6.38 -9.48
N SER A 94 -3.77 -5.65 -8.38
CA SER A 94 -3.36 -6.08 -7.04
C SER A 94 -4.06 -7.38 -6.62
N SER A 95 -5.33 -7.56 -7.00
CA SER A 95 -6.08 -8.80 -6.76
C SER A 95 -5.62 -9.97 -7.64
N ILE A 96 -5.24 -9.70 -8.90
CA ILE A 96 -4.74 -10.72 -9.85
C ILE A 96 -3.27 -11.07 -9.57
N GLY A 97 -2.47 -10.11 -9.09
CA GLY A 97 -1.10 -10.36 -8.60
C GLY A 97 -1.07 -11.39 -7.47
N GLY A 98 -2.05 -11.30 -6.55
CA GLY A 98 -2.25 -12.31 -5.50
C GLY A 98 -2.60 -13.72 -6.02
N LEU A 99 -3.21 -13.85 -7.20
CA LEU A 99 -3.49 -15.15 -7.83
C LEU A 99 -2.24 -15.77 -8.48
N LYS A 100 -1.36 -14.94 -9.05
CA LYS A 100 -0.11 -15.40 -9.67
C LYS A 100 0.88 -15.96 -8.65
N GLN A 101 0.86 -15.44 -7.43
CA GLN A 101 1.68 -15.93 -6.33
C GLN A 101 1.27 -17.33 -5.84
N ARG A 102 0.02 -17.74 -6.08
CA ARG A 102 -0.46 -19.11 -5.76
C ARG A 102 -0.03 -20.18 -6.76
N PHE A 103 0.33 -19.81 -7.99
CA PHE A 103 0.69 -20.76 -9.06
C PHE A 103 2.18 -20.87 -9.37
N SER A 104 3.05 -19.97 -8.83
CA SER A 104 4.48 -19.93 -9.16
C SER A 104 5.40 -20.64 -8.17
N ILE A 105 4.87 -21.43 -7.23
CA ILE A 105 5.68 -22.25 -6.33
C ILE A 105 5.98 -23.62 -6.96
N ARG A 106 6.52 -23.61 -8.19
CA ARG A 106 7.23 -24.78 -8.71
C ARG A 106 8.15 -24.41 -9.88
N GLY A 107 9.40 -24.13 -9.55
CA GLY A 107 10.46 -24.25 -10.53
C GLY A 107 11.36 -23.04 -10.76
N LYS A 108 12.59 -23.20 -10.32
CA LYS A 108 13.86 -22.60 -10.76
C LYS A 108 14.36 -21.32 -10.12
N ARG A 109 15.39 -21.56 -9.27
CA ARG A 109 16.43 -20.58 -8.92
C ARG A 109 17.11 -20.02 -10.18
N THR A 110 17.19 -18.71 -10.28
CA THR A 110 18.36 -18.00 -10.81
C THR A 110 18.40 -16.56 -10.29
N LYS A 111 19.61 -16.15 -9.95
CA LYS A 111 20.02 -14.88 -9.34
C LYS A 111 19.66 -13.67 -10.19
N GLU A 112 19.16 -12.59 -9.54
CA GLU A 112 19.70 -11.25 -9.77
C GLU A 112 19.20 -10.31 -8.66
N SER A 113 20.12 -9.43 -8.23
CA SER A 113 20.02 -8.57 -7.05
C SER A 113 19.04 -7.41 -7.27
N GLY A 114 18.13 -7.18 -6.32
CA GLY A 114 17.31 -5.97 -6.21
C GLY A 114 15.91 -6.18 -5.64
N ASP A 115 15.24 -7.27 -6.03
CA ASP A 115 13.84 -7.57 -5.63
C ASP A 115 13.74 -8.52 -4.41
N ASN A 116 14.87 -8.86 -3.78
CA ASN A 116 14.91 -9.95 -2.80
C ASN A 116 14.45 -9.55 -1.40
N ALA A 117 14.38 -8.27 -1.05
CA ALA A 117 14.00 -7.86 0.30
C ALA A 117 12.51 -8.13 0.62
N LEU A 118 11.63 -8.00 -0.37
CA LEU A 118 10.19 -8.30 -0.20
C LEU A 118 9.90 -9.81 -0.33
N THR A 119 10.74 -10.55 -1.05
CA THR A 119 10.58 -11.99 -1.26
C THR A 119 11.16 -12.82 -0.13
N GLU A 120 12.14 -12.31 0.59
CA GLU A 120 12.76 -12.98 1.75
C GLU A 120 11.89 -12.85 3.02
N LEU A 121 10.95 -11.89 3.04
CA LEU A 121 9.86 -11.81 4.04
C LEU A 121 8.73 -12.81 3.77
N ALA A 122 8.72 -13.49 2.63
CA ALA A 122 7.78 -14.53 2.27
C ALA A 122 8.28 -15.92 2.74
N ILE A 123 8.16 -16.17 4.03
CA ILE A 123 7.72 -17.35 4.78
C ILE A 123 8.05 -18.72 4.17
N GLU A 124 8.86 -19.46 4.87
CA GLU A 124 8.95 -20.92 4.81
C GLU A 124 7.56 -21.55 5.03
N PRO A 125 7.15 -22.55 4.22
CA PRO A 125 5.87 -23.24 4.42
C PRO A 125 5.98 -24.19 5.61
N GLY A 126 5.39 -23.82 6.73
CA GLY A 126 5.34 -24.65 7.93
C GLY A 126 5.29 -23.88 9.25
N ASN A 127 5.53 -22.59 9.25
CA ASN A 127 5.42 -21.76 10.44
C ASN A 127 4.11 -20.94 10.39
N GLU A 128 3.35 -20.91 11.48
CA GLU A 128 2.21 -20.01 11.64
C GLU A 128 2.65 -18.61 11.28
N ARG A 129 1.95 -17.97 10.33
CA ARG A 129 2.31 -16.66 9.79
C ARG A 129 2.27 -15.62 10.89
N LEU A 130 3.41 -15.39 11.55
CA LEU A 130 3.53 -14.25 12.44
C LEU A 130 3.28 -12.99 11.62
N ALA A 131 2.16 -12.31 11.90
CA ALA A 131 1.76 -11.14 11.14
C ALA A 131 2.83 -10.05 11.28
N VAL A 132 3.33 -9.59 10.13
CA VAL A 132 4.25 -8.45 10.05
C VAL A 132 3.64 -7.23 10.74
N LYS A 133 4.44 -6.50 11.49
CA LYS A 133 4.03 -5.29 12.22
C LYS A 133 4.82 -4.09 11.72
N LEU A 134 4.12 -3.08 11.24
CA LEU A 134 4.70 -1.80 10.85
C LEU A 134 4.68 -0.85 12.06
N LEU A 135 5.84 -0.32 12.41
CA LEU A 135 5.95 0.62 13.54
C LEU A 135 5.71 2.04 13.06
N ASP A 136 4.81 2.73 13.73
CA ASP A 136 4.57 4.16 13.57
C ASP A 136 5.53 4.99 14.45
N THR A 137 5.80 6.22 14.05
CA THR A 137 6.63 7.19 14.78
C THR A 137 6.13 7.40 16.21
N SER A 138 4.81 7.48 16.41
CA SER A 138 4.19 7.74 17.71
C SER A 138 4.49 6.65 18.74
N VAL A 139 4.40 5.37 18.37
CA VAL A 139 4.65 4.24 19.27
C VAL A 139 6.14 4.11 19.61
N ILE A 140 7.01 4.47 18.68
CA ILE A 140 8.46 4.47 18.90
C ILE A 140 8.86 5.56 19.89
N ILE A 141 8.36 6.78 19.71
CA ILE A 141 8.62 7.90 20.64
C ILE A 141 8.05 7.63 22.04
N ASP A 142 6.89 6.99 22.12
CA ASP A 142 6.25 6.59 23.39
C ASP A 142 7.16 5.63 24.18
N GLY A 143 7.76 4.66 23.51
CA GLY A 143 8.76 3.73 24.03
C GLY A 143 8.21 2.49 24.72
N ARG A 144 6.93 2.44 25.10
CA ARG A 144 6.32 1.25 25.73
C ARG A 144 6.40 0.00 24.85
N ILE A 145 6.55 0.19 23.56
CA ILE A 145 6.71 -0.91 22.60
C ILE A 145 7.89 -1.81 22.94
N LEU A 146 8.97 -1.26 23.53
CA LEU A 146 10.14 -2.02 23.92
C LEU A 146 9.80 -3.02 25.04
N GLU A 147 9.12 -2.56 26.07
CA GLU A 147 8.70 -3.41 27.21
C GLU A 147 7.67 -4.45 26.76
N ILE A 148 6.68 -4.05 25.96
CA ILE A 148 5.66 -4.98 25.42
C ILE A 148 6.32 -6.05 24.55
N ALA A 149 7.29 -5.70 23.73
CA ALA A 149 8.02 -6.66 22.91
C ALA A 149 8.88 -7.61 23.75
N ALA A 150 9.53 -7.09 24.81
CA ALA A 150 10.35 -7.89 25.73
C ALA A 150 9.52 -8.94 26.51
N THR A 151 8.21 -8.70 26.72
CA THR A 151 7.33 -9.71 27.35
C THR A 151 6.94 -10.85 26.42
N GLY A 152 7.24 -10.79 25.12
CA GLY A 152 6.78 -11.75 24.13
C GLY A 152 5.29 -11.55 23.72
N PHE A 153 4.59 -10.52 24.21
CA PHE A 153 3.19 -10.26 23.86
C PHE A 153 3.02 -9.87 22.38
N LEU A 154 4.02 -9.20 21.81
CA LEU A 154 4.07 -8.86 20.40
C LEU A 154 5.14 -9.68 19.70
N GLU A 155 4.73 -10.77 19.09
CA GLU A 155 5.62 -11.68 18.34
C GLU A 155 5.75 -11.25 16.87
N GLY A 156 6.83 -11.70 16.23
CA GLY A 156 7.07 -11.62 14.79
C GLY A 156 7.89 -10.42 14.36
N PRO A 157 8.10 -10.27 13.03
CA PRO A 157 8.97 -9.23 12.51
C PRO A 157 8.31 -7.85 12.63
N PHE A 158 9.09 -6.91 13.17
CA PHE A 158 8.79 -5.49 13.10
C PHE A 158 9.47 -4.89 11.87
N ILE A 159 8.71 -4.18 11.07
CA ILE A 159 9.22 -3.45 9.91
C ILE A 159 9.17 -1.95 10.21
N LEU A 160 10.30 -1.31 9.99
CA LEU A 160 10.47 0.12 10.08
C LEU A 160 10.68 0.68 8.66
N PRO A 161 9.66 1.32 8.07
CA PRO A 161 9.81 1.97 6.76
C PRO A 161 10.84 3.11 6.82
N ARG A 162 11.60 3.32 5.74
CA ARG A 162 12.60 4.38 5.67
C ARG A 162 12.01 5.77 5.92
N PHE A 163 10.80 6.04 5.45
CA PHE A 163 10.14 7.33 5.67
C PHE A 163 9.82 7.59 7.15
N ILE A 164 9.53 6.57 7.97
CA ILE A 164 9.37 6.68 9.43
C ILE A 164 10.71 7.03 10.10
N LEU A 165 11.79 6.37 9.67
CA LEU A 165 13.12 6.69 10.18
C LEU A 165 13.53 8.14 9.84
N ASN A 166 13.24 8.59 8.62
CA ASN A 166 13.50 9.98 8.21
C ASN A 166 12.67 10.98 9.02
N GLU A 167 11.43 10.65 9.36
CA GLU A 167 10.59 11.49 10.22
C GLU A 167 11.18 11.59 11.62
N LEU A 168 11.60 10.47 12.23
CA LEU A 168 12.26 10.47 13.53
C LEU A 168 13.55 11.30 13.52
N GLN A 169 14.36 11.20 12.46
CA GLN A 169 15.56 12.04 12.30
C GLN A 169 15.20 13.52 12.22
N THR A 170 14.17 13.87 11.44
CA THR A 170 13.68 15.26 11.35
C THR A 170 13.23 15.80 12.71
N ILE A 171 12.58 14.97 13.52
CA ILE A 171 12.17 15.31 14.89
C ILE A 171 13.41 15.46 15.79
N ALA A 172 14.41 14.57 15.68
CA ALA A 172 15.64 14.60 16.46
C ALA A 172 16.55 15.79 16.13
N ASP A 173 16.44 16.34 14.91
CA ASP A 173 17.18 17.53 14.47
C ASP A 173 16.38 18.83 14.63
N SER A 174 15.19 18.76 15.26
CA SER A 174 14.34 19.94 15.49
C SER A 174 15.06 20.98 16.36
N SER A 175 14.81 22.26 16.07
CA SER A 175 15.25 23.39 16.89
C SER A 175 14.55 23.43 18.26
N ASP A 176 13.33 22.89 18.35
CA ASP A 176 12.59 22.74 19.61
C ASP A 176 13.23 21.66 20.50
N PRO A 177 13.70 22.01 21.71
CA PRO A 177 14.34 21.05 22.62
C PRO A 177 13.46 19.85 22.97
N THR A 178 12.15 20.07 23.14
CA THR A 178 11.21 19.01 23.49
C THR A 178 11.04 18.01 22.36
N ARG A 179 10.84 18.50 21.14
CA ARG A 179 10.76 17.65 19.94
C ARG A 179 12.06 16.90 19.71
N ARG A 180 13.20 17.61 19.83
CA ARG A 180 14.53 17.00 19.67
C ARG A 180 14.75 15.84 20.65
N THR A 181 14.40 16.02 21.93
CA THR A 181 14.51 14.96 22.94
C THR A 181 13.63 13.76 22.59
N LYS A 182 12.40 13.99 22.14
CA LYS A 182 11.49 12.91 21.70
C LYS A 182 12.05 12.14 20.51
N GLY A 183 12.56 12.82 19.49
CA GLY A 183 13.16 12.17 18.32
C GLY A 183 14.38 11.32 18.67
N ARG A 184 15.30 11.85 19.51
CA ARG A 184 16.47 11.10 19.99
C ARG A 184 16.06 9.86 20.77
N ARG A 185 15.12 9.99 21.72
CA ARG A 185 14.57 8.85 22.44
C ARG A 185 14.00 7.79 21.48
N GLY A 186 13.27 8.19 20.43
CA GLY A 186 12.76 7.25 19.45
C GLY A 186 13.87 6.47 18.72
N LEU A 187 14.97 7.15 18.36
CA LEU A 187 16.13 6.47 17.75
C LEU A 187 16.81 5.50 18.74
N ASP A 188 16.89 5.84 20.02
CA ASP A 188 17.43 4.94 21.06
C ASP A 188 16.54 3.71 21.21
N ILE A 189 15.22 3.86 21.28
CA ILE A 189 14.25 2.76 21.35
C ILE A 189 14.39 1.80 20.16
N ILE A 190 14.61 2.30 18.94
CA ILE A 190 14.85 1.42 17.77
C ILE A 190 16.11 0.60 17.97
N ASN A 191 17.18 1.21 18.48
CA ASN A 191 18.44 0.53 18.74
C ASN A 191 18.27 -0.57 19.82
N GLU A 192 17.52 -0.29 20.88
CA GLU A 192 17.22 -1.25 21.93
C GLU A 192 16.33 -2.39 21.44
N LEU A 193 15.28 -2.11 20.65
CA LEU A 193 14.44 -3.14 20.02
C LEU A 193 15.24 -4.10 19.15
N ARG A 194 16.25 -3.60 18.44
CA ARG A 194 17.14 -4.45 17.61
C ARG A 194 18.07 -5.35 18.41
N GLN A 195 18.27 -5.07 19.69
CA GLN A 195 19.10 -5.89 20.59
C GLN A 195 18.31 -7.00 21.28
N LEU A 196 16.97 -6.97 21.24
CA LEU A 196 16.14 -8.05 21.77
C LEU A 196 16.33 -9.32 20.93
N SER A 197 16.59 -10.44 21.58
CA SER A 197 16.83 -11.74 20.92
C SER A 197 15.58 -12.28 20.21
N ASP A 198 14.41 -11.97 20.73
CA ASP A 198 13.14 -12.57 20.32
C ASP A 198 12.37 -11.71 19.30
N VAL A 199 12.94 -10.54 18.95
CA VAL A 199 12.33 -9.58 18.05
C VAL A 199 13.23 -9.32 16.85
N SER A 200 12.69 -9.52 15.65
CA SER A 200 13.37 -9.11 14.40
C SER A 200 12.89 -7.73 13.97
N VAL A 201 13.79 -6.75 13.95
CA VAL A 201 13.50 -5.40 13.42
C VAL A 201 14.21 -5.22 12.09
N GLN A 202 13.45 -5.01 11.03
CA GLN A 202 13.96 -4.83 9.67
C GLN A 202 13.64 -3.43 9.17
N ILE A 203 14.63 -2.76 8.58
CA ILE A 203 14.41 -1.48 7.90
C ILE A 203 14.06 -1.78 6.45
N LEU A 204 12.90 -1.28 6.01
CA LEU A 204 12.45 -1.42 4.63
C LEU A 204 12.74 -0.12 3.88
N GLU A 205 13.52 -0.21 2.82
CA GLU A 205 13.94 0.94 1.98
C GLU A 205 12.81 1.34 1.03
N VAL A 206 11.74 1.92 1.58
CA VAL A 206 10.60 2.47 0.83
C VAL A 206 10.41 3.94 1.17
N THR A 207 9.96 4.69 0.17
CA THR A 207 9.70 6.13 0.27
C THR A 207 8.23 6.45 0.05
N LEU A 208 7.77 7.65 0.43
CA LEU A 208 6.38 8.09 0.19
C LEU A 208 6.05 8.18 -1.31
N LYS A 209 7.08 8.42 -2.14
CA LYS A 209 6.92 8.48 -3.61
C LYS A 209 6.55 7.14 -4.23
N ASP A 210 6.96 6.03 -3.61
CA ASP A 210 6.64 4.69 -4.10
C ASP A 210 5.15 4.38 -4.00
N PHE A 211 4.43 5.11 -3.15
CA PHE A 211 2.98 4.98 -2.93
C PHE A 211 2.16 6.14 -3.50
N ASP A 212 2.82 7.13 -4.11
CA ASP A 212 2.19 8.36 -4.62
C ASP A 212 1.31 9.08 -3.57
N VAL A 213 1.80 9.15 -2.33
CA VAL A 213 1.11 9.75 -1.18
C VAL A 213 1.87 10.94 -0.61
N GLY A 214 1.13 11.86 0.01
CA GLY A 214 1.68 13.11 0.53
C GLY A 214 2.04 13.07 2.01
N SER A 215 1.53 12.11 2.78
CA SER A 215 1.75 12.04 4.23
C SER A 215 2.33 10.70 4.68
N VAL A 216 3.01 10.71 5.81
CA VAL A 216 3.60 9.52 6.45
C VAL A 216 2.50 8.52 6.83
N ASP A 217 1.39 9.00 7.37
CA ASP A 217 0.24 8.19 7.77
C ASP A 217 -0.37 7.43 6.58
N GLU A 218 -0.57 8.13 5.46
CA GLU A 218 -1.06 7.50 4.23
C GLU A 218 -0.08 6.46 3.69
N GLY A 219 1.22 6.77 3.71
CA GLY A 219 2.27 5.84 3.31
C GLY A 219 2.30 4.58 4.17
N LEU A 220 2.12 4.74 5.48
CA LEU A 220 2.09 3.61 6.42
C LEU A 220 0.87 2.71 6.18
N VAL A 221 -0.31 3.29 5.93
CA VAL A 221 -1.53 2.54 5.63
C VAL A 221 -1.44 1.86 4.26
N ALA A 222 -0.88 2.52 3.24
CA ALA A 222 -0.66 1.94 1.92
C ALA A 222 0.29 0.73 1.99
N LEU A 223 1.42 0.87 2.67
CA LEU A 223 2.37 -0.21 2.87
C LEU A 223 1.77 -1.37 3.69
N ALA A 224 0.96 -1.07 4.71
CA ALA A 224 0.27 -2.09 5.51
C ALA A 224 -0.68 -2.95 4.66
N LYS A 225 -1.38 -2.34 3.71
CA LYS A 225 -2.24 -3.07 2.75
C LYS A 225 -1.42 -3.97 1.83
N GLU A 226 -0.33 -3.45 1.30
CA GLU A 226 0.53 -4.19 0.37
C GLU A 226 1.16 -5.43 1.03
N LEU A 227 1.64 -5.28 2.26
CA LEU A 227 2.27 -6.36 3.03
C LEU A 227 1.27 -7.23 3.80
N ALA A 228 -0.03 -6.93 3.79
CA ALA A 228 -1.03 -7.51 4.68
C ALA A 228 -0.58 -7.46 6.16
N ALA A 229 0.08 -6.36 6.54
CA ALA A 229 0.68 -6.14 7.84
C ALA A 229 -0.28 -5.45 8.82
N LYS A 230 0.03 -5.51 10.12
CA LYS A 230 -0.63 -4.73 11.15
C LYS A 230 0.16 -3.46 11.44
N VAL A 231 -0.51 -2.33 11.62
CA VAL A 231 0.11 -1.08 12.06
C VAL A 231 0.13 -1.04 13.58
N VAL A 232 1.27 -0.72 14.18
CA VAL A 232 1.42 -0.51 15.62
C VAL A 232 1.58 0.98 15.87
N THR A 233 0.64 1.59 16.60
CA THR A 233 0.59 3.03 16.84
C THR A 233 0.04 3.38 18.22
N THR A 234 0.28 4.62 18.67
CA THR A 234 -0.42 5.26 19.80
C THR A 234 -1.37 6.35 19.32
N ASP A 235 -1.32 6.71 18.02
CA ASP A 235 -2.14 7.78 17.45
C ASP A 235 -3.58 7.29 17.20
N TYR A 236 -4.54 8.06 17.73
CA TYR A 236 -5.97 7.78 17.56
C TYR A 236 -6.44 8.03 16.14
N ASN A 237 -5.95 9.09 15.48
CA ASN A 237 -6.38 9.45 14.13
C ASN A 237 -5.90 8.43 13.11
N LEU A 238 -4.63 8.05 13.16
CA LEU A 238 -4.08 6.99 12.32
C LEU A 238 -4.83 5.67 12.53
N ASN A 239 -5.15 5.31 13.80
CA ASN A 239 -5.94 4.13 14.12
C ASN A 239 -7.30 4.15 13.40
N LYS A 240 -8.02 5.27 13.45
CA LYS A 240 -9.33 5.40 12.79
C LYS A 240 -9.24 5.34 11.27
N ILE A 241 -8.29 6.04 10.67
CA ILE A 241 -8.08 6.06 9.22
C ILE A 241 -7.72 4.65 8.73
N ALA A 242 -6.81 3.98 9.39
CA ALA A 242 -6.39 2.63 9.05
C ALA A 242 -7.55 1.62 9.14
N GLN A 243 -8.36 1.68 10.20
CA GLN A 243 -9.55 0.83 10.36
C GLN A 243 -10.58 1.04 9.24
N ILE A 244 -10.88 2.30 8.89
CA ILE A 244 -11.80 2.63 7.77
C ILE A 244 -11.28 2.05 6.46
N GLN A 245 -9.96 2.03 6.28
CA GLN A 245 -9.32 1.50 5.09
C GLN A 245 -9.07 -0.02 5.12
N GLY A 246 -9.59 -0.73 6.14
CA GLY A 246 -9.50 -2.19 6.26
C GLY A 246 -8.13 -2.71 6.72
N VAL A 247 -7.29 -1.84 7.28
CA VAL A 247 -5.99 -2.22 7.86
C VAL A 247 -6.14 -2.54 9.34
N SER A 248 -5.59 -3.67 9.78
CA SER A 248 -5.55 -4.05 11.19
C SER A 248 -4.57 -3.17 11.96
N VAL A 249 -5.01 -2.66 13.11
CA VAL A 249 -4.19 -1.79 13.98
C VAL A 249 -4.03 -2.42 15.36
N LEU A 250 -2.84 -2.29 15.90
CA LEU A 250 -2.50 -2.60 17.28
C LEU A 250 -2.22 -1.27 18.00
N ASN A 251 -3.22 -0.75 18.69
CA ASN A 251 -3.08 0.51 19.41
C ASN A 251 -2.64 0.25 20.86
N VAL A 252 -1.44 0.73 21.21
CA VAL A 252 -0.85 0.53 22.56
C VAL A 252 -1.67 1.23 23.66
N ASN A 253 -2.34 2.33 23.36
CA ASN A 253 -3.21 2.99 24.33
C ASN A 253 -4.49 2.20 24.58
N GLU A 254 -5.06 1.57 23.54
CA GLU A 254 -6.21 0.67 23.71
C GLU A 254 -5.83 -0.56 24.53
N LEU A 255 -4.64 -1.14 24.27
CA LEU A 255 -4.10 -2.24 25.08
C LEU A 255 -3.96 -1.82 26.55
N ALA A 256 -3.32 -0.68 26.83
CA ALA A 256 -3.15 -0.17 28.18
C ALA A 256 -4.49 0.05 28.89
N ASN A 257 -5.51 0.53 28.17
CA ASN A 257 -6.86 0.70 28.71
C ASN A 257 -7.54 -0.65 29.00
N ALA A 258 -7.35 -1.64 28.16
CA ALA A 258 -7.93 -2.98 28.34
C ALA A 258 -7.29 -3.74 29.52
N LEU A 259 -6.05 -3.41 29.88
CA LEU A 259 -5.33 -4.01 31.03
C LEU A 259 -5.66 -3.35 32.38
N LYS A 260 -6.40 -2.23 32.36
CA LYS A 260 -6.85 -1.62 33.63
C LYS A 260 -7.74 -2.57 34.39
N PRO A 261 -7.52 -2.77 35.72
CA PRO A 261 -8.34 -3.63 36.51
C PRO A 261 -9.80 -3.16 36.47
N SER A 262 -10.72 -4.08 36.17
CA SER A 262 -12.16 -3.82 36.29
C SER A 262 -12.57 -3.99 37.73
N LEU A 263 -12.96 -2.91 38.37
CA LEU A 263 -13.47 -2.92 39.75
C LEU A 263 -14.90 -3.45 39.77
N LEU A 264 -15.15 -4.46 40.58
CA LEU A 264 -16.50 -5.01 40.77
C LEU A 264 -17.23 -4.25 41.86
N PRO A 265 -18.57 -4.09 41.74
CA PRO A 265 -19.37 -3.48 42.79
C PRO A 265 -19.21 -4.23 44.11
N GLY A 266 -18.84 -3.51 45.18
CA GLY A 266 -18.57 -4.09 46.52
C GLY A 266 -17.11 -4.46 46.79
N GLU A 267 -16.22 -4.32 45.85
CA GLU A 267 -14.78 -4.51 46.03
C GLU A 267 -14.19 -3.30 46.77
N SER A 268 -13.35 -3.56 47.79
CA SER A 268 -12.65 -2.49 48.53
C SER A 268 -11.33 -2.19 47.83
N ILE A 269 -11.11 -0.94 47.51
CA ILE A 269 -9.89 -0.46 46.87
C ILE A 269 -9.18 0.55 47.80
N THR A 270 -7.86 0.51 47.80
CA THR A 270 -7.05 1.54 48.42
C THR A 270 -6.65 2.56 47.36
N VAL A 271 -6.90 3.82 47.63
CA VAL A 271 -6.61 4.94 46.73
C VAL A 271 -5.85 5.99 47.46
N ASP A 272 -4.68 6.39 46.96
CA ASP A 272 -3.94 7.56 47.45
C ASP A 272 -4.54 8.84 46.87
N VAL A 273 -5.19 9.63 47.70
CA VAL A 273 -5.85 10.87 47.29
C VAL A 273 -4.81 11.98 47.17
N LEU A 274 -4.59 12.49 45.96
CA LEU A 274 -3.61 13.52 45.66
C LEU A 274 -4.16 14.96 45.78
N ARG A 275 -5.45 15.13 45.49
CA ARG A 275 -6.12 16.44 45.54
C ARG A 275 -7.62 16.31 45.65
N GLU A 276 -8.27 17.40 46.06
CA GLU A 276 -9.73 17.49 46.05
C GLU A 276 -10.30 17.41 44.62
N GLY A 277 -11.46 16.75 44.48
CA GLY A 277 -12.22 16.68 43.25
C GLY A 277 -13.00 17.96 42.97
N LYS A 278 -13.81 17.93 41.90
CA LYS A 278 -14.63 19.11 41.52
C LYS A 278 -15.88 19.28 42.36
N GLU A 279 -16.35 18.25 43.03
CA GLU A 279 -17.54 18.25 43.87
C GLU A 279 -17.18 18.00 45.33
N PRO A 280 -17.98 18.47 46.32
CA PRO A 280 -17.76 18.18 47.73
C PRO A 280 -17.69 16.68 47.99
N GLN A 281 -16.73 16.23 48.77
CA GLN A 281 -16.45 14.84 49.11
C GLN A 281 -15.88 13.98 47.98
N GLN A 282 -15.46 14.57 46.86
CA GLN A 282 -14.68 13.89 45.82
C GLN A 282 -13.20 14.12 46.00
N GLY A 283 -12.41 13.09 45.77
CA GLY A 283 -10.96 13.15 45.69
C GLY A 283 -10.48 12.61 44.31
N VAL A 284 -9.33 13.09 43.85
CA VAL A 284 -8.61 12.57 42.70
C VAL A 284 -7.40 11.84 43.24
N GLY A 285 -7.31 10.55 42.94
CA GLY A 285 -6.20 9.70 43.34
C GLY A 285 -5.84 8.70 42.28
N TYR A 286 -4.75 7.96 42.51
CA TYR A 286 -4.35 6.83 41.65
C TYR A 286 -4.58 5.53 42.42
N LEU A 287 -4.82 4.49 41.66
CA LEU A 287 -4.76 3.11 42.12
C LEU A 287 -3.31 2.65 42.04
N ASP A 288 -2.79 2.06 43.12
CA ASP A 288 -1.51 1.37 43.14
C ASP A 288 -1.51 0.10 42.28
#